data_24bc3f17585441c62a7d25dbc6a1d7f6
#
_entry.id   24bc3f17585441c62a7d25dbc6a1d7f6
#
_cell.length_a   1.000
_cell.length_b   1.000
_cell.length_c   1.000
_cell.angle_alpha   90.00
_cell.angle_beta   90.00
_cell.angle_gamma   90.00
#
_symmetry.space_group_name_H-M   'P 1'
#
loop_
_entity.id
_entity.type
_entity.pdbx_description
1 polymer ?
#
loop_
_entity_poly.entity_id
_entity_poly.type
_entity_poly.pdbx_seq_one_letter_code
_entity_poly.pdbx_strand_id
1 'polypeptide(L)'
;MDFFKNYVEQLKSQQNRMKNKKKCSESGNRTASTMTLCRCIVLNLILCVSLAGCMGEKKAESNAVSLAGEQQNEEPYSTENQETTVTGRATQADRLKGVKEVNVDYSGEFNGLNGCAVIYDESEEIVYFYNKAMGKEEVSPYSSFKIISALIGLDCGILADENSHMEYNGTQYPLPEWNQELTLKAAFRNSCIWYFYQVIQEAGRERVSEELKKVQYGNCDISEWYGSGINSSPDLNGFWLGSSLKISPYEQVEVLSGIMEGKYDFAQENVNILKSLMFIQSGDAGDFYGKTGAGTDGQAWFVGFVEKDEQRKYFAVYLDDSNHKMQINGNVAKEIAVKITD
;
A
#
# COMPACT_ATOMS: atom_id res chain seq x y z
N MET A 1 22.89 -3.53 -9.03
CA MET A 1 23.13 -2.41 -8.09
C MET A 1 22.90 -1.03 -8.71
N ASP A 2 23.20 -0.81 -9.98
CA ASP A 2 23.06 0.52 -10.61
C ASP A 2 21.64 0.91 -11.00
N PHE A 3 20.74 -0.03 -11.02
CA PHE A 3 19.40 0.11 -11.60
C PHE A 3 18.44 0.91 -10.71
N PHE A 4 18.37 0.56 -9.43
CA PHE A 4 17.54 1.28 -8.45
C PHE A 4 18.06 2.70 -8.20
N LYS A 5 19.38 2.88 -8.33
CA LYS A 5 20.04 4.17 -8.26
C LYS A 5 19.56 5.13 -9.35
N ASN A 6 19.43 4.63 -10.59
CA ASN A 6 18.93 5.42 -11.72
C ASN A 6 17.45 5.80 -11.57
N TYR A 7 16.61 4.90 -11.02
CA TYR A 7 15.20 5.19 -10.74
C TYR A 7 15.04 6.27 -9.68
N VAL A 8 15.75 6.14 -8.55
CA VAL A 8 15.76 7.15 -7.48
C VAL A 8 16.32 8.48 -7.98
N GLU A 9 17.34 8.48 -8.83
CA GLU A 9 17.87 9.71 -9.43
C GLU A 9 16.89 10.35 -10.41
N GLN A 10 16.16 9.59 -11.20
CA GLN A 10 15.09 10.11 -12.06
C GLN A 10 13.96 10.73 -11.25
N LEU A 11 13.50 10.07 -10.19
CA LEU A 11 12.48 10.61 -9.29
C LEU A 11 12.96 11.88 -8.58
N LYS A 12 14.21 11.93 -8.11
CA LYS A 12 14.83 13.14 -7.55
C LYS A 12 14.93 14.27 -8.58
N SER A 13 15.26 13.96 -9.83
CA SER A 13 15.33 14.95 -10.89
C SER A 13 13.95 15.54 -11.22
N GLN A 14 12.90 14.72 -11.18
CA GLN A 14 11.51 15.17 -11.37
C GLN A 14 11.02 16.03 -10.22
N GLN A 15 11.30 15.65 -8.96
CA GLN A 15 10.99 16.48 -7.79
C GLN A 15 11.71 17.83 -7.83
N ASN A 16 12.97 17.86 -8.21
CA ASN A 16 13.73 19.11 -8.36
C ASN A 16 13.18 19.99 -9.50
N ARG A 17 12.70 19.40 -10.60
CA ARG A 17 12.02 20.15 -11.67
C ARG A 17 10.69 20.75 -11.17
N MET A 18 9.93 20.04 -10.35
CA MET A 18 8.67 20.57 -9.78
C MET A 18 8.93 21.65 -8.72
N LYS A 19 9.92 21.46 -7.83
CA LYS A 19 10.34 22.50 -6.85
C LYS A 19 10.83 23.77 -7.57
N ASN A 20 11.56 23.64 -8.67
CA ASN A 20 12.02 24.77 -9.48
C ASN A 20 10.86 25.45 -10.24
N LYS A 21 9.87 24.69 -10.75
CA LYS A 21 8.66 25.26 -11.33
C LYS A 21 7.85 26.04 -10.29
N LYS A 22 7.71 25.52 -9.06
CA LYS A 22 7.03 26.22 -7.97
C LYS A 22 7.80 27.48 -7.55
N LYS A 23 9.10 27.42 -7.47
CA LYS A 23 9.98 28.58 -7.18
C LYS A 23 9.95 29.66 -8.29
N CYS A 24 9.86 29.26 -9.56
CA CYS A 24 9.65 30.20 -10.68
C CYS A 24 8.24 30.83 -10.65
N SER A 25 7.21 30.12 -10.21
CA SER A 25 5.86 30.69 -10.06
C SER A 25 5.76 31.65 -8.87
N GLU A 26 6.55 31.46 -7.81
CA GLU A 26 6.58 32.32 -6.63
C GLU A 26 7.51 33.54 -6.81
N SER A 27 8.56 33.45 -7.63
CA SER A 27 9.47 34.56 -7.93
C SER A 27 8.98 35.48 -9.05
N GLY A 28 7.97 35.07 -9.82
CA GLY A 28 7.38 35.86 -10.91
C GLY A 28 6.40 36.94 -10.48
N ASN A 29 6.18 37.15 -9.19
CA ASN A 29 5.18 38.11 -8.68
C ASN A 29 5.80 39.42 -8.14
N ARG A 30 6.85 39.93 -8.77
CA ARG A 30 7.27 41.33 -8.64
C ARG A 30 7.77 41.87 -9.97
N THR A 31 6.96 42.79 -10.50
CA THR A 31 7.16 43.73 -11.61
C THR A 31 6.66 43.30 -12.99
N ALA A 32 5.59 44.00 -13.35
CA ALA A 32 5.18 44.53 -14.66
C ALA A 32 4.85 43.54 -15.80
N SER A 33 3.65 43.73 -16.25
CA SER A 33 3.08 43.43 -17.57
C SER A 33 2.03 42.32 -17.61
N THR A 34 0.92 42.59 -16.95
CA THR A 34 -0.33 41.82 -16.97
C THR A 34 -1.21 42.14 -18.21
N MET A 35 -0.66 42.37 -19.39
CA MET A 35 -1.52 42.74 -20.55
C MET A 35 -1.31 41.93 -21.83
N THR A 36 -0.39 40.99 -21.90
CA THR A 36 -0.13 40.26 -23.17
C THR A 36 -0.57 38.79 -23.17
N LEU A 37 -0.83 38.18 -22.01
CA LEU A 37 -1.19 36.76 -21.91
C LEU A 37 -2.70 36.47 -21.96
N CYS A 38 -3.54 37.48 -21.80
CA CYS A 38 -5.02 37.33 -21.85
C CYS A 38 -5.60 37.35 -23.27
N ARG A 39 -4.81 37.67 -24.31
CA ARG A 39 -5.31 37.73 -25.69
C ARG A 39 -5.19 36.44 -26.49
N CYS A 40 -4.37 35.48 -26.06
CA CYS A 40 -4.21 34.20 -26.77
C CYS A 40 -5.19 33.11 -26.33
N ILE A 41 -5.85 33.23 -25.16
CA ILE A 41 -6.78 32.22 -24.66
C ILE A 41 -8.21 32.46 -25.14
N VAL A 42 -8.57 33.68 -25.50
CA VAL A 42 -9.92 34.03 -25.96
C VAL A 42 -10.13 33.74 -27.46
N LEU A 43 -9.07 33.61 -28.25
CA LEU A 43 -9.20 33.38 -29.70
C LEU A 43 -9.39 31.91 -30.09
N ASN A 44 -9.11 30.95 -29.19
CA ASN A 44 -9.32 29.52 -29.45
C ASN A 44 -10.67 28.96 -28.97
N LEU A 45 -11.51 29.76 -28.31
CA LEU A 45 -12.84 29.34 -27.84
C LEU A 45 -13.99 29.80 -28.76
N ILE A 46 -13.71 30.62 -29.78
CA ILE A 46 -14.75 31.15 -30.73
C ILE A 46 -14.85 30.34 -32.01
N LEU A 47 -13.93 29.39 -32.28
CA LEU A 47 -13.95 28.63 -33.56
C LEU A 47 -14.61 27.25 -33.47
N CYS A 48 -15.18 26.86 -32.30
CA CYS A 48 -15.87 25.58 -32.15
C CYS A 48 -17.40 25.63 -32.02
N VAL A 49 -18.05 26.78 -32.22
CA VAL A 49 -19.52 26.93 -32.02
C VAL A 49 -20.29 27.14 -33.30
N SER A 50 -19.72 27.03 -34.50
CA SER A 50 -20.41 27.35 -35.77
C SER A 50 -20.58 26.16 -36.75
N LEU A 51 -20.71 24.93 -36.26
CA LEU A 51 -21.08 23.80 -37.12
C LEU A 51 -21.94 22.76 -36.36
N ALA A 52 -23.14 23.13 -35.97
CA ALA A 52 -24.23 22.18 -35.73
C ALA A 52 -25.56 22.93 -35.68
N GLY A 53 -26.07 23.25 -36.82
CA GLY A 53 -27.45 23.65 -37.04
C GLY A 53 -28.07 22.73 -38.06
N CYS A 54 -29.27 22.29 -37.75
CA CYS A 54 -30.32 21.75 -38.59
C CYS A 54 -30.75 20.30 -38.39
N MET A 55 -32.05 20.23 -38.10
CA MET A 55 -33.00 19.12 -38.21
C MET A 55 -33.14 18.24 -36.96
N GLY A 56 -34.31 18.03 -36.38
CA GLY A 56 -35.71 18.34 -36.72
C GLY A 56 -36.61 17.87 -35.59
N GLU A 57 -37.65 18.62 -35.35
CA GLU A 57 -38.73 18.33 -34.39
C GLU A 57 -39.51 17.04 -34.70
N LYS A 58 -39.87 16.27 -33.66
CA LYS A 58 -41.15 15.56 -33.61
C LYS A 58 -41.65 15.49 -32.15
N LYS A 59 -42.87 16.07 -32.00
CA LYS A 59 -43.77 15.97 -30.85
C LYS A 59 -44.40 14.57 -30.75
N ALA A 60 -44.65 14.11 -29.54
CA ALA A 60 -45.88 13.40 -29.10
C ALA A 60 -45.77 13.24 -27.59
N GLU A 61 -46.56 13.88 -26.85
CA GLU A 61 -47.91 13.71 -26.32
C GLU A 61 -47.95 12.88 -25.02
N SER A 62 -48.50 13.58 -24.04
CA SER A 62 -48.86 13.20 -22.68
C SER A 62 -49.81 12.01 -22.57
N ASN A 63 -49.66 11.21 -21.51
CA ASN A 63 -50.83 10.69 -20.81
C ASN A 63 -50.55 10.57 -19.31
N ALA A 64 -51.29 11.37 -18.57
CA ALA A 64 -51.45 11.28 -17.15
C ALA A 64 -52.57 10.26 -16.86
N VAL A 65 -52.33 9.35 -15.92
CA VAL A 65 -53.42 8.62 -15.23
C VAL A 65 -53.18 8.70 -13.74
N SER A 66 -54.08 9.43 -13.11
CA SER A 66 -54.35 9.47 -11.69
C SER A 66 -55.18 8.24 -11.30
N LEU A 67 -54.94 7.67 -10.10
CA LEU A 67 -55.99 7.29 -9.16
C LEU A 67 -55.44 6.57 -7.91
N ALA A 68 -55.75 7.19 -6.78
CA ALA A 68 -56.35 6.65 -5.54
C ALA A 68 -55.58 5.54 -4.77
N GLY A 69 -55.07 5.78 -3.66
CA GLY A 69 -55.53 5.91 -2.31
C GLY A 69 -56.00 4.58 -1.71
N GLU A 70 -55.15 3.96 -0.82
CA GLU A 70 -55.68 3.08 0.23
C GLU A 70 -54.79 3.25 1.46
N GLN A 71 -55.41 3.75 2.51
CA GLN A 71 -54.92 3.74 3.89
C GLN A 71 -55.12 2.35 4.49
N GLN A 72 -54.10 1.74 5.08
CA GLN A 72 -54.32 0.67 6.05
C GLN A 72 -53.31 0.82 7.23
N ASN A 73 -53.93 1.18 8.32
CA ASN A 73 -53.73 0.85 9.73
C ASN A 73 -52.33 0.45 10.21
N GLU A 74 -51.80 1.32 11.07
CA GLU A 74 -50.78 1.04 12.06
C GLU A 74 -51.38 0.23 13.22
N GLU A 75 -50.81 -0.96 13.51
CA GLU A 75 -50.87 -1.56 14.84
C GLU A 75 -49.47 -1.57 15.47
N PRO A 76 -49.34 -1.33 16.78
CA PRO A 76 -48.04 -1.20 17.43
C PRO A 76 -47.45 -2.58 17.74
N TYR A 77 -46.32 -2.90 17.13
CA TYR A 77 -45.52 -4.08 17.45
C TYR A 77 -44.70 -3.80 18.71
N SER A 78 -45.00 -4.54 19.79
CA SER A 78 -44.30 -4.53 21.05
C SER A 78 -42.86 -5.00 20.89
N THR A 79 -41.90 -4.15 21.29
CA THR A 79 -40.49 -4.48 21.49
C THR A 79 -40.32 -5.43 22.66
N GLU A 80 -40.19 -6.72 22.40
CA GLU A 80 -39.53 -7.63 23.33
C GLU A 80 -38.02 -7.55 23.09
N ASN A 81 -37.31 -6.97 24.04
CA ASN A 81 -35.86 -7.01 24.16
C ASN A 81 -35.41 -8.47 24.37
N GLN A 82 -35.05 -9.16 23.29
CA GLN A 82 -34.16 -10.31 23.42
C GLN A 82 -32.72 -9.77 23.42
N GLU A 83 -32.14 -9.62 24.58
CA GLU A 83 -30.70 -9.61 24.82
C GLU A 83 -30.12 -10.91 24.27
N THR A 84 -29.77 -10.90 22.97
CA THR A 84 -28.81 -11.86 22.43
C THR A 84 -27.49 -11.52 23.08
N THR A 85 -27.10 -12.29 24.08
CA THR A 85 -25.71 -12.37 24.56
C THR A 85 -24.81 -12.68 23.35
N VAL A 86 -24.26 -11.62 22.74
CA VAL A 86 -23.14 -11.71 21.86
C VAL A 86 -21.96 -12.15 22.74
N THR A 87 -21.79 -13.48 22.82
CA THR A 87 -20.56 -14.07 23.34
C THR A 87 -19.42 -13.40 22.64
N GLY A 88 -18.63 -12.64 23.42
CA GLY A 88 -17.57 -11.78 22.95
C GLY A 88 -16.65 -12.48 21.95
N ARG A 89 -16.76 -12.07 20.70
CA ARG A 89 -15.67 -12.18 19.76
C ARG A 89 -14.62 -11.22 20.33
N ALA A 90 -13.63 -11.78 21.05
CA ALA A 90 -12.48 -11.01 21.51
C ALA A 90 -12.04 -10.14 20.33
N THR A 91 -12.05 -8.84 20.50
CA THR A 91 -11.50 -7.91 19.53
C THR A 91 -10.08 -8.37 19.29
N GLN A 92 -9.76 -8.72 18.06
CA GLN A 92 -8.50 -9.31 17.60
C GLN A 92 -7.36 -8.26 17.61
N ALA A 93 -7.58 -7.16 18.31
CA ALA A 93 -6.69 -6.05 18.56
C ALA A 93 -5.59 -6.50 19.54
N ASP A 94 -4.35 -6.24 19.19
CA ASP A 94 -3.16 -6.53 19.98
C ASP A 94 -2.88 -8.03 20.19
N ARG A 95 -2.63 -8.76 19.10
CA ARG A 95 -2.24 -10.17 19.19
C ARG A 95 -0.97 -10.38 20.02
N LEU A 96 -0.01 -9.47 19.88
CA LEU A 96 1.23 -9.48 20.65
C LEU A 96 1.09 -8.71 21.98
N LYS A 97 -0.14 -8.30 22.37
CA LYS A 97 -0.38 -7.62 23.65
C LYS A 97 -0.15 -8.56 24.83
N GLY A 98 0.73 -8.13 25.71
CA GLY A 98 1.13 -8.92 26.86
C GLY A 98 2.23 -9.94 26.59
N VAL A 99 2.66 -10.08 25.34
CA VAL A 99 3.92 -10.77 25.00
C VAL A 99 5.08 -10.00 25.60
N LYS A 100 6.06 -10.70 26.13
CA LYS A 100 7.24 -10.09 26.73
C LYS A 100 8.02 -9.28 25.71
N GLU A 101 8.32 -8.01 26.01
CA GLU A 101 9.12 -7.13 25.18
C GLU A 101 10.55 -6.99 25.73
N VAL A 102 11.56 -7.10 24.88
CA VAL A 102 12.98 -7.01 25.22
C VAL A 102 13.67 -6.01 24.29
N ASN A 103 14.42 -5.07 24.85
CA ASN A 103 15.27 -4.20 24.05
C ASN A 103 16.61 -4.91 23.78
N VAL A 104 17.07 -4.86 22.54
CA VAL A 104 18.33 -5.43 22.06
C VAL A 104 19.19 -4.37 21.43
N ASP A 105 20.49 -4.56 21.42
CA ASP A 105 21.43 -3.66 20.74
C ASP A 105 21.93 -4.29 19.44
N TYR A 106 21.43 -3.77 18.32
CA TYR A 106 21.86 -4.10 16.96
C TYR A 106 22.60 -2.92 16.30
N SER A 107 23.17 -2.02 17.10
CA SER A 107 23.87 -0.85 16.55
C SER A 107 25.04 -1.23 15.63
N GLY A 108 25.65 -2.40 15.84
CA GLY A 108 26.69 -2.96 14.99
C GLY A 108 26.19 -3.30 13.60
N GLU A 109 25.04 -3.97 13.51
CA GLU A 109 24.40 -4.41 12.26
C GLU A 109 23.83 -3.22 11.48
N PHE A 110 23.30 -2.21 12.18
CA PHE A 110 22.82 -0.97 11.60
C PHE A 110 23.96 -0.02 11.15
N ASN A 111 25.16 -0.17 11.71
CA ASN A 111 26.38 0.55 11.29
C ASN A 111 26.18 2.07 11.09
N GLY A 112 25.51 2.71 12.06
CA GLY A 112 25.22 4.15 12.03
C GLY A 112 24.04 4.58 11.18
N LEU A 113 23.33 3.65 10.54
CA LEU A 113 22.05 3.93 9.86
C LEU A 113 20.97 4.27 10.88
N ASN A 114 20.16 5.28 10.57
CA ASN A 114 18.98 5.58 11.35
C ASN A 114 17.88 4.58 11.00
N GLY A 115 17.42 3.82 12.01
CA GLY A 115 16.41 2.79 11.77
C GLY A 115 16.03 2.04 13.03
N CYS A 116 15.20 1.02 12.84
CA CYS A 116 14.77 0.10 13.90
C CYS A 116 14.58 -1.31 13.36
N ALA A 117 14.55 -2.26 14.28
CA ALA A 117 14.13 -3.63 14.03
C ALA A 117 13.14 -4.08 15.10
N VAL A 118 12.12 -4.80 14.67
CA VAL A 118 11.19 -5.54 15.53
C VAL A 118 11.24 -7.00 15.10
N ILE A 119 11.47 -7.90 16.07
CA ILE A 119 11.50 -9.35 15.84
C ILE A 119 10.56 -10.01 16.85
N TYR A 120 9.60 -10.79 16.37
CA TYR A 120 8.80 -11.68 17.18
C TYR A 120 9.30 -13.11 17.01
N ASP A 121 9.85 -13.68 18.07
CA ASP A 121 10.21 -15.10 18.15
C ASP A 121 9.03 -15.89 18.67
N GLU A 122 8.43 -16.70 17.78
CA GLU A 122 7.24 -17.50 18.08
C GLU A 122 7.56 -18.58 19.15
N SER A 123 8.77 -19.12 19.12
CA SER A 123 9.18 -20.21 20.04
C SER A 123 9.42 -19.73 21.47
N GLU A 124 9.87 -18.50 21.62
CA GLU A 124 10.14 -17.89 22.93
C GLU A 124 8.97 -17.05 23.43
N GLU A 125 8.00 -16.71 22.57
CA GLU A 125 6.91 -15.77 22.82
C GLU A 125 7.47 -14.40 23.30
N ILE A 126 8.51 -13.89 22.61
CA ILE A 126 9.18 -12.64 22.93
C ILE A 126 9.21 -11.73 21.71
N VAL A 127 8.94 -10.42 21.93
CA VAL A 127 9.19 -9.37 20.96
C VAL A 127 10.47 -8.63 21.32
N TYR A 128 11.45 -8.69 20.43
CA TYR A 128 12.70 -7.96 20.52
C TYR A 128 12.63 -6.64 19.77
N PHE A 129 13.14 -5.57 20.36
CA PHE A 129 13.18 -4.23 19.76
C PHE A 129 14.60 -3.69 19.73
N TYR A 130 15.05 -3.27 18.57
CA TYR A 130 16.09 -2.27 18.40
C TYR A 130 15.43 -0.95 18.05
N ASN A 131 15.71 0.13 18.80
CA ASN A 131 15.05 1.43 18.69
C ASN A 131 13.50 1.32 18.77
N LYS A 132 13.02 0.91 19.93
CA LYS A 132 11.61 0.64 20.19
C LYS A 132 10.68 1.83 19.86
N ALA A 133 11.13 3.06 20.09
CA ALA A 133 10.31 4.24 19.79
C ALA A 133 9.95 4.30 18.30
N MET A 134 10.95 4.15 17.42
CA MET A 134 10.74 4.09 15.97
C MET A 134 10.01 2.81 15.53
N GLY A 135 10.24 1.70 16.26
CA GLY A 135 9.56 0.43 16.02
C GLY A 135 8.05 0.47 16.24
N LYS A 136 7.54 1.48 16.97
CA LYS A 136 6.12 1.72 17.24
C LYS A 136 5.56 2.96 16.53
N GLU A 137 6.37 3.64 15.72
CA GLU A 137 5.94 4.80 14.93
C GLU A 137 5.31 4.35 13.62
N GLU A 138 4.10 4.85 13.32
CA GLU A 138 3.40 4.57 12.07
C GLU A 138 3.98 5.39 10.92
N VAL A 139 4.44 4.71 9.88
CA VAL A 139 5.02 5.30 8.67
C VAL A 139 4.46 4.62 7.42
N SER A 140 4.69 5.21 6.25
CA SER A 140 4.15 4.64 5.00
C SER A 140 4.76 3.28 4.68
N PRO A 141 3.94 2.25 4.36
CA PRO A 141 4.44 0.89 4.10
C PRO A 141 5.17 0.75 2.77
N TYR A 142 4.91 1.63 1.80
CA TYR A 142 5.43 1.50 0.44
C TYR A 142 5.21 0.09 -0.14
N SER A 143 6.24 -0.50 -0.75
CA SER A 143 6.10 -1.82 -1.38
C SER A 143 6.02 -3.00 -0.41
N SER A 144 6.18 -2.82 0.91
CA SER A 144 5.86 -3.89 1.88
C SER A 144 4.35 -4.18 1.90
N PHE A 145 3.50 -3.19 1.55
CA PHE A 145 2.06 -3.36 1.38
C PHE A 145 1.68 -4.43 0.34
N LYS A 146 2.60 -4.80 -0.55
CA LYS A 146 2.35 -5.85 -1.55
C LYS A 146 2.05 -7.22 -0.93
N ILE A 147 2.48 -7.47 0.31
CA ILE A 147 2.09 -8.66 1.08
C ILE A 147 0.57 -8.70 1.20
N ILE A 148 -0.04 -7.60 1.67
CA ILE A 148 -1.50 -7.50 1.84
C ILE A 148 -2.21 -7.37 0.50
N SER A 149 -1.67 -6.60 -0.46
CA SER A 149 -2.29 -6.45 -1.78
C SER A 149 -2.40 -7.79 -2.53
N ALA A 150 -1.38 -8.65 -2.44
CA ALA A 150 -1.42 -9.99 -3.04
C ALA A 150 -2.51 -10.84 -2.37
N LEU A 151 -2.58 -10.82 -1.04
CA LEU A 151 -3.57 -11.59 -0.29
C LEU A 151 -5.00 -11.11 -0.57
N ILE A 152 -5.23 -9.80 -0.64
CA ILE A 152 -6.51 -9.21 -1.05
C ILE A 152 -6.90 -9.69 -2.46
N GLY A 153 -5.96 -9.61 -3.41
CA GLY A 153 -6.23 -10.05 -4.80
C GLY A 153 -6.60 -11.53 -4.90
N LEU A 154 -5.94 -12.39 -4.12
CA LEU A 154 -6.23 -13.83 -4.03
C LEU A 154 -7.59 -14.07 -3.34
N ASP A 155 -7.87 -13.41 -2.22
CA ASP A 155 -9.08 -13.61 -1.44
C ASP A 155 -10.34 -13.09 -2.15
N CYS A 156 -10.18 -12.05 -3.00
CA CYS A 156 -11.24 -11.52 -3.85
C CYS A 156 -11.43 -12.32 -5.16
N GLY A 157 -10.58 -13.32 -5.45
CA GLY A 157 -10.61 -14.09 -6.70
C GLY A 157 -10.17 -13.32 -7.95
N ILE A 158 -9.55 -12.14 -7.79
CA ILE A 158 -8.91 -11.37 -8.88
C ILE A 158 -7.67 -12.11 -9.38
N LEU A 159 -6.94 -12.68 -8.43
CA LEU A 159 -5.78 -13.53 -8.66
C LEU A 159 -6.13 -14.97 -8.27
N ALA A 160 -5.83 -15.94 -9.13
CA ALA A 160 -6.09 -17.35 -8.87
C ALA A 160 -4.86 -18.04 -8.27
N ASP A 161 -3.67 -17.69 -8.73
CA ASP A 161 -2.41 -18.29 -8.34
C ASP A 161 -1.21 -17.39 -8.64
N GLU A 162 0.02 -17.89 -8.44
CA GLU A 162 1.26 -17.15 -8.70
C GLU A 162 1.50 -16.81 -10.19
N ASN A 163 0.75 -17.41 -11.12
CA ASN A 163 0.84 -17.17 -12.56
C ASN A 163 -0.22 -16.19 -13.06
N SER A 164 -1.13 -15.71 -12.21
CA SER A 164 -2.15 -14.74 -12.57
C SER A 164 -1.55 -13.46 -13.14
N HIS A 165 -2.15 -12.94 -14.20
CA HIS A 165 -1.71 -11.75 -14.93
C HIS A 165 -2.67 -10.59 -14.72
N MET A 166 -2.12 -9.38 -14.74
CA MET A 166 -2.86 -8.13 -14.93
C MET A 166 -2.46 -7.54 -16.28
N GLU A 167 -3.39 -6.84 -16.95
CA GLU A 167 -3.18 -6.35 -18.31
C GLU A 167 -2.13 -5.22 -18.35
N TYR A 168 -1.04 -5.43 -19.11
CA TYR A 168 -0.06 -4.39 -19.39
C TYR A 168 -0.56 -3.48 -20.49
N ASN A 169 -0.72 -2.19 -20.18
CA ASN A 169 -1.31 -1.20 -21.09
C ASN A 169 -0.31 -0.55 -22.09
N GLY A 170 0.94 -1.04 -22.14
CA GLY A 170 1.99 -0.51 -23.02
C GLY A 170 2.68 0.76 -22.51
N THR A 171 2.34 1.24 -21.32
CA THR A 171 3.01 2.40 -20.71
C THR A 171 4.48 2.10 -20.45
N GLN A 172 5.36 3.05 -20.82
CA GLN A 172 6.79 2.93 -20.55
C GLN A 172 7.11 3.42 -19.14
N TYR A 173 7.41 2.48 -18.26
CA TYR A 173 7.82 2.74 -16.87
C TYR A 173 9.35 2.88 -16.77
N PRO A 174 9.86 3.55 -15.72
CA PRO A 174 11.31 3.73 -15.52
C PRO A 174 12.10 2.44 -15.32
N LEU A 175 11.43 1.37 -14.83
CA LEU A 175 12.04 0.05 -14.65
C LEU A 175 11.71 -0.84 -15.85
N PRO A 176 12.69 -1.27 -16.65
CA PRO A 176 12.44 -2.13 -17.82
C PRO A 176 11.68 -3.40 -17.51
N GLU A 177 11.88 -3.97 -16.32
CA GLU A 177 11.19 -5.18 -15.86
C GLU A 177 9.69 -5.01 -15.72
N TRP A 178 9.21 -3.75 -15.66
CA TRP A 178 7.79 -3.43 -15.57
C TRP A 178 7.14 -3.24 -16.95
N ASN A 179 7.93 -3.16 -18.02
CA ASN A 179 7.48 -2.84 -19.38
C ASN A 179 7.11 -4.10 -20.17
N GLN A 180 6.37 -4.98 -19.55
CA GLN A 180 5.92 -6.26 -20.12
C GLN A 180 4.77 -6.84 -19.30
N GLU A 181 4.09 -7.82 -19.85
CA GLU A 181 3.16 -8.67 -19.10
C GLU A 181 3.88 -9.38 -17.95
N LEU A 182 3.27 -9.34 -16.77
CA LEU A 182 3.86 -9.93 -15.56
C LEU A 182 2.88 -10.91 -14.92
N THR A 183 3.40 -12.04 -14.46
CA THR A 183 2.69 -12.90 -13.51
C THR A 183 2.71 -12.25 -12.11
N LEU A 184 1.80 -12.66 -11.22
CA LEU A 184 1.81 -12.25 -9.82
C LEU A 184 3.21 -12.45 -9.19
N LYS A 185 3.84 -13.62 -9.41
CA LYS A 185 5.18 -13.93 -8.93
C LYS A 185 6.23 -12.94 -9.43
N ALA A 186 6.22 -12.63 -10.72
CA ALA A 186 7.16 -11.68 -11.32
C ALA A 186 6.89 -10.25 -10.81
N ALA A 187 5.63 -9.84 -10.73
CA ALA A 187 5.23 -8.52 -10.23
C ALA A 187 5.61 -8.31 -8.74
N PHE A 188 5.41 -9.35 -7.91
CA PHE A 188 5.79 -9.31 -6.50
C PHE A 188 7.31 -9.22 -6.34
N ARG A 189 8.07 -10.06 -7.05
CA ARG A 189 9.54 -10.07 -7.04
C ARG A 189 10.13 -8.75 -7.53
N ASN A 190 9.62 -8.21 -8.64
CA ASN A 190 10.09 -6.95 -9.23
C ASN A 190 9.47 -5.73 -8.55
N SER A 191 8.65 -5.93 -7.52
CA SER A 191 7.97 -4.85 -6.79
C SER A 191 7.14 -3.92 -7.69
N CYS A 192 6.52 -4.46 -8.74
CA CYS A 192 5.81 -3.72 -9.77
C CYS A 192 4.61 -2.97 -9.19
N ILE A 193 4.59 -1.64 -9.33
CA ILE A 193 3.54 -0.81 -8.74
C ILE A 193 2.26 -0.89 -9.57
N TRP A 194 2.34 -0.74 -10.91
CA TRP A 194 1.15 -0.73 -11.76
C TRP A 194 0.33 -2.02 -11.66
N TYR A 195 0.98 -3.19 -11.51
CA TYR A 195 0.31 -4.46 -11.33
C TYR A 195 -0.57 -4.46 -10.07
N PHE A 196 0.02 -4.10 -8.93
CA PHE A 196 -0.71 -4.06 -7.65
C PHE A 196 -1.69 -2.89 -7.56
N TYR A 197 -1.46 -1.80 -8.29
CA TYR A 197 -2.45 -0.74 -8.45
C TYR A 197 -3.73 -1.30 -9.10
N GLN A 198 -3.60 -2.08 -10.20
CA GLN A 198 -4.74 -2.70 -10.85
C GLN A 198 -5.46 -3.67 -9.91
N VAL A 199 -4.73 -4.56 -9.22
CA VAL A 199 -5.32 -5.48 -8.22
C VAL A 199 -6.15 -4.72 -7.19
N ILE A 200 -5.63 -3.64 -6.64
CA ILE A 200 -6.34 -2.82 -5.63
C ILE A 200 -7.54 -2.08 -6.24
N GLN A 201 -7.41 -1.56 -7.48
CA GLN A 201 -8.55 -0.91 -8.15
C GLN A 201 -9.66 -1.92 -8.45
N GLU A 202 -9.36 -3.14 -8.88
CA GLU A 202 -10.35 -4.19 -9.14
C GLU A 202 -11.00 -4.70 -7.86
N ALA A 203 -10.25 -4.82 -6.76
CA ALA A 203 -10.83 -5.16 -5.44
C ALA A 203 -11.83 -4.10 -4.96
N GLY A 204 -11.56 -2.85 -5.30
CA GLY A 204 -12.40 -1.71 -4.95
C GLY A 204 -12.24 -1.26 -3.49
N ARG A 205 -12.61 0.00 -3.26
CA ARG A 205 -12.38 0.70 -1.98
C ARG A 205 -13.03 0.02 -0.79
N GLU A 206 -14.25 -0.46 -0.96
CA GLU A 206 -15.02 -1.08 0.11
C GLU A 206 -14.36 -2.37 0.61
N ARG A 207 -14.06 -3.28 -0.32
CA ARG A 207 -13.41 -4.54 0.01
C ARG A 207 -12.01 -4.35 0.61
N VAL A 208 -11.20 -3.45 0.03
CA VAL A 208 -9.88 -3.13 0.59
C VAL A 208 -10.00 -2.60 2.02
N SER A 209 -10.98 -1.71 2.30
CA SER A 209 -11.22 -1.21 3.66
C SER A 209 -11.60 -2.33 4.64
N GLU A 210 -12.42 -3.28 4.21
CA GLU A 210 -12.81 -4.45 5.01
C GLU A 210 -11.61 -5.33 5.33
N GLU A 211 -10.77 -5.64 4.33
CA GLU A 211 -9.59 -6.48 4.52
C GLU A 211 -8.54 -5.82 5.42
N LEU A 212 -8.29 -4.52 5.26
CA LEU A 212 -7.39 -3.80 6.17
C LEU A 212 -7.88 -3.81 7.61
N LYS A 213 -9.19 -3.61 7.83
CA LYS A 213 -9.81 -3.69 9.15
C LYS A 213 -9.80 -5.12 9.72
N LYS A 214 -9.99 -6.14 8.89
CA LYS A 214 -9.91 -7.56 9.28
C LYS A 214 -8.57 -7.88 9.92
N VAL A 215 -7.49 -7.41 9.33
CA VAL A 215 -6.12 -7.63 9.83
C VAL A 215 -5.59 -6.50 10.71
N GLN A 216 -6.36 -5.42 10.90
CA GLN A 216 -5.96 -4.21 11.64
C GLN A 216 -4.63 -3.64 11.13
N TYR A 217 -4.55 -3.38 9.83
CA TYR A 217 -3.35 -2.92 9.18
C TYR A 217 -3.07 -1.43 9.46
N GLY A 218 -2.32 -1.16 10.53
CA GLY A 218 -1.98 0.20 10.96
C GLY A 218 -3.21 1.09 11.13
N ASN A 219 -3.16 2.32 10.63
CA ASN A 219 -4.27 3.27 10.71
C ASN A 219 -5.48 2.94 9.80
N CYS A 220 -5.39 1.91 8.94
CA CYS A 220 -6.42 1.54 7.96
C CYS A 220 -6.91 2.70 7.07
N ASP A 221 -6.14 3.79 6.95
CA ASP A 221 -6.56 5.00 6.23
C ASP A 221 -6.31 4.88 4.73
N ILE A 222 -7.39 4.77 3.96
CA ILE A 222 -7.41 4.76 2.50
C ILE A 222 -8.06 6.01 1.91
N SER A 223 -8.14 7.12 2.69
CA SER A 223 -8.81 8.35 2.27
C SER A 223 -8.21 8.92 0.98
N GLU A 224 -6.89 8.88 0.85
CA GLU A 224 -6.16 9.26 -0.37
C GLU A 224 -6.03 8.08 -1.34
N TRP A 225 -7.17 7.51 -1.78
CA TRP A 225 -7.24 6.29 -2.60
C TRP A 225 -6.29 6.26 -3.79
N TYR A 226 -6.18 7.38 -4.49
CA TYR A 226 -5.30 7.53 -5.65
C TYR A 226 -3.90 8.04 -5.29
N GLY A 227 -3.58 8.14 -3.99
CA GLY A 227 -2.30 8.61 -3.49
C GLY A 227 -2.12 10.12 -3.59
N SER A 228 -0.91 10.57 -3.28
CA SER A 228 -0.54 12.00 -3.23
C SER A 228 -0.33 12.65 -4.60
N GLY A 229 -0.42 11.90 -5.70
CA GLY A 229 -0.20 12.40 -7.06
C GLY A 229 1.26 12.82 -7.34
N ILE A 230 2.22 12.29 -6.60
CA ILE A 230 3.66 12.60 -6.80
C ILE A 230 4.16 12.12 -8.16
N ASN A 231 3.67 10.94 -8.61
CA ASN A 231 4.01 10.42 -9.93
C ASN A 231 3.05 10.95 -10.99
N SER A 232 3.59 11.25 -12.17
CA SER A 232 2.79 11.69 -13.32
C SER A 232 1.93 10.55 -13.91
N SER A 233 2.36 9.30 -13.77
CA SER A 233 1.57 8.12 -14.13
C SER A 233 0.64 7.78 -12.98
N PRO A 234 -0.69 7.79 -13.16
CA PRO A 234 -1.66 7.54 -12.08
C PRO A 234 -1.47 6.18 -11.40
N ASP A 235 -1.12 5.16 -12.15
CA ASP A 235 -0.89 3.78 -11.72
C ASP A 235 0.43 3.55 -10.96
N LEU A 236 1.22 4.61 -10.79
CA LEU A 236 2.38 4.64 -9.91
C LEU A 236 2.12 5.40 -8.60
N ASN A 237 0.86 5.70 -8.30
CA ASN A 237 0.41 6.30 -7.05
C ASN A 237 -0.51 5.33 -6.31
N GLY A 238 -0.80 5.63 -5.05
CA GLY A 238 -1.73 4.84 -4.22
C GLY A 238 -1.63 5.24 -2.76
N PHE A 239 -2.66 4.98 -1.98
CA PHE A 239 -2.74 5.35 -0.57
C PHE A 239 -1.60 4.77 0.29
N TRP A 240 -0.90 3.73 -0.18
CA TRP A 240 0.24 3.08 0.49
C TRP A 240 1.61 3.63 0.10
N LEU A 241 1.69 4.58 -0.85
CA LEU A 241 2.94 5.12 -1.42
C LEU A 241 3.20 6.55 -0.95
N GLY A 242 3.65 6.70 0.30
CA GLY A 242 3.92 8.01 0.89
C GLY A 242 2.65 8.86 1.07
N SER A 243 1.50 8.21 1.33
CA SER A 243 0.18 8.81 1.36
C SER A 243 -0.54 8.50 2.68
N SER A 244 -1.86 8.32 2.69
CA SER A 244 -2.66 8.23 3.93
C SER A 244 -2.42 6.99 4.77
N LEU A 245 -2.15 5.82 4.15
CA LEU A 245 -1.94 4.57 4.89
C LEU A 245 -0.60 4.57 5.62
N LYS A 246 -0.66 4.28 6.91
CA LYS A 246 0.51 4.17 7.80
C LYS A 246 0.43 2.90 8.61
N ILE A 247 1.58 2.35 8.97
CA ILE A 247 1.74 1.18 9.82
C ILE A 247 3.10 1.22 10.49
N SER A 248 3.21 0.77 11.73
CA SER A 248 4.49 0.65 12.42
C SER A 248 5.20 -0.68 12.12
N PRO A 249 6.53 -0.76 12.30
CA PRO A 249 7.25 -2.04 12.23
C PRO A 249 6.69 -3.12 13.16
N TYR A 250 6.24 -2.74 14.35
CA TYR A 250 5.60 -3.66 15.28
C TYR A 250 4.30 -4.24 14.71
N GLU A 251 3.41 -3.40 14.18
CA GLU A 251 2.16 -3.86 13.57
C GLU A 251 2.39 -4.68 12.29
N GLN A 252 3.44 -4.39 11.51
CA GLN A 252 3.84 -5.25 10.38
C GLN A 252 4.14 -6.68 10.82
N VAL A 253 4.89 -6.84 11.92
CA VAL A 253 5.21 -8.14 12.51
C VAL A 253 3.93 -8.81 13.05
N GLU A 254 3.07 -8.07 13.73
CA GLU A 254 1.83 -8.56 14.29
C GLU A 254 0.87 -9.06 13.20
N VAL A 255 0.67 -8.27 12.14
CA VAL A 255 -0.18 -8.65 11.00
C VAL A 255 0.38 -9.86 10.27
N LEU A 256 1.67 -9.85 9.93
CA LEU A 256 2.27 -10.95 9.18
C LEU A 256 2.24 -12.27 9.96
N SER A 257 2.58 -12.24 11.24
CA SER A 257 2.52 -13.43 12.08
C SER A 257 1.08 -13.93 12.22
N GLY A 258 0.09 -13.05 12.37
CA GLY A 258 -1.32 -13.42 12.41
C GLY A 258 -1.81 -14.10 11.12
N ILE A 259 -1.36 -13.63 9.95
CA ILE A 259 -1.66 -14.25 8.65
C ILE A 259 -1.06 -15.65 8.58
N MET A 260 0.23 -15.79 8.86
CA MET A 260 0.95 -17.07 8.72
C MET A 260 0.50 -18.13 9.73
N GLU A 261 -0.03 -17.72 10.88
CA GLU A 261 -0.57 -18.62 11.92
C GLU A 261 -2.09 -18.85 11.78
N GLY A 262 -2.72 -18.35 10.72
CA GLY A 262 -4.16 -18.58 10.45
C GLY A 262 -5.08 -17.90 11.46
N LYS A 263 -4.69 -16.77 12.03
CA LYS A 263 -5.53 -16.01 12.99
C LYS A 263 -6.63 -15.21 12.29
N TYR A 264 -6.48 -14.95 11.02
CA TYR A 264 -7.45 -14.25 10.18
C TYR A 264 -8.18 -15.26 9.27
N ASP A 265 -9.39 -14.93 8.88
CA ASP A 265 -10.20 -15.75 7.99
C ASP A 265 -9.75 -15.55 6.52
N PHE A 266 -8.61 -16.15 6.19
CA PHE A 266 -8.10 -16.31 4.84
C PHE A 266 -8.03 -17.78 4.47
N ALA A 267 -8.32 -18.13 3.21
CA ALA A 267 -8.13 -19.48 2.73
C ALA A 267 -6.65 -19.90 2.84
N GLN A 268 -6.39 -21.07 3.42
CA GLN A 268 -5.02 -21.56 3.61
C GLN A 268 -4.23 -21.66 2.30
N GLU A 269 -4.90 -21.94 1.18
CA GLU A 269 -4.31 -21.94 -0.15
C GLU A 269 -3.76 -20.58 -0.52
N ASN A 270 -4.51 -19.49 -0.28
CA ASN A 270 -4.08 -18.11 -0.53
C ASN A 270 -2.87 -17.73 0.33
N VAL A 271 -2.84 -18.15 1.60
CA VAL A 271 -1.70 -17.94 2.50
C VAL A 271 -0.48 -18.72 2.00
N ASN A 272 -0.65 -19.95 1.49
CA ASN A 272 0.43 -20.75 0.93
C ASN A 272 1.00 -20.12 -0.35
N ILE A 273 0.15 -19.57 -1.22
CA ILE A 273 0.59 -18.81 -2.40
C ILE A 273 1.38 -17.58 -1.94
N LEU A 274 0.86 -16.80 -1.00
CA LEU A 274 1.58 -15.64 -0.45
C LEU A 274 2.95 -16.05 0.12
N LYS A 275 3.02 -17.12 0.90
CA LYS A 275 4.28 -17.64 1.42
C LYS A 275 5.26 -17.98 0.29
N SER A 276 4.80 -18.63 -0.78
CA SER A 276 5.63 -18.93 -1.97
C SER A 276 6.15 -17.64 -2.63
N LEU A 277 5.32 -16.61 -2.77
CA LEU A 277 5.72 -15.31 -3.33
C LEU A 277 6.80 -14.62 -2.49
N MET A 278 6.75 -14.78 -1.17
CA MET A 278 7.68 -14.17 -0.23
C MET A 278 9.03 -14.91 -0.13
N PHE A 279 9.14 -16.14 -0.64
CA PHE A 279 10.37 -16.94 -0.54
C PHE A 279 11.56 -16.24 -1.21
N ILE A 280 12.67 -16.14 -0.47
CA ILE A 280 13.92 -15.50 -0.89
C ILE A 280 15.00 -16.53 -1.13
N GLN A 281 15.31 -17.32 -0.09
CA GLN A 281 16.41 -18.30 -0.11
C GLN A 281 16.33 -19.25 1.09
N SER A 282 16.99 -20.40 0.98
CA SER A 282 17.28 -21.29 2.11
C SER A 282 18.69 -21.04 2.63
N GLY A 283 18.90 -21.18 3.94
CA GLY A 283 20.18 -21.03 4.61
C GLY A 283 20.26 -21.85 5.89
N ASP A 284 21.38 -21.71 6.63
CA ASP A 284 21.60 -22.46 7.88
C ASP A 284 20.61 -22.06 8.99
N ALA A 285 20.18 -20.79 8.99
CA ALA A 285 19.14 -20.29 9.89
C ALA A 285 17.73 -20.75 9.55
N GLY A 286 17.52 -21.32 8.36
CA GLY A 286 16.23 -21.75 7.84
C GLY A 286 15.88 -21.15 6.47
N ASP A 287 14.61 -21.29 6.10
CA ASP A 287 14.07 -20.66 4.91
C ASP A 287 13.69 -19.21 5.17
N PHE A 288 14.17 -18.29 4.32
CA PHE A 288 14.03 -16.86 4.47
C PHE A 288 12.95 -16.30 3.54
N TYR A 289 11.99 -15.61 4.09
CA TYR A 289 10.84 -15.05 3.39
C TYR A 289 10.74 -13.55 3.63
N GLY A 290 10.34 -12.76 2.63
CA GLY A 290 10.12 -11.34 2.88
C GLY A 290 9.83 -10.50 1.66
N LYS A 291 9.51 -9.24 1.94
CA LYS A 291 9.24 -8.21 0.95
C LYS A 291 9.95 -6.91 1.30
N THR A 292 10.67 -6.37 0.32
CA THR A 292 11.30 -5.05 0.42
C THR A 292 10.28 -3.94 0.15
N GLY A 293 10.49 -2.78 0.79
CA GLY A 293 9.84 -1.52 0.46
C GLY A 293 10.86 -0.39 0.36
N ALA A 294 10.54 0.64 -0.41
CA ALA A 294 11.37 1.84 -0.49
C ALA A 294 10.51 3.06 -0.81
N GLY A 295 10.75 4.15 -0.10
CA GLY A 295 10.20 5.46 -0.38
C GLY A 295 11.14 6.32 -1.22
N THR A 296 10.61 7.44 -1.72
CA THR A 296 11.38 8.41 -2.52
C THR A 296 12.28 9.30 -1.68
N ASP A 297 12.00 9.39 -0.39
CA ASP A 297 12.67 10.30 0.55
C ASP A 297 13.64 9.57 1.50
N GLY A 298 14.15 8.41 1.06
CA GLY A 298 15.17 7.67 1.81
C GLY A 298 14.61 6.69 2.86
N GLN A 299 13.34 6.29 2.75
CA GLN A 299 12.78 5.22 3.57
C GLN A 299 13.04 3.86 2.94
N ALA A 300 13.33 2.86 3.78
CA ALA A 300 13.50 1.48 3.34
C ALA A 300 12.90 0.49 4.35
N TRP A 301 12.28 -0.55 3.82
CA TRP A 301 11.65 -1.63 4.57
C TRP A 301 12.18 -2.98 4.14
N PHE A 302 12.25 -3.89 5.08
CA PHE A 302 12.19 -5.32 4.81
C PHE A 302 11.35 -6.00 5.88
N VAL A 303 10.25 -6.62 5.44
CA VAL A 303 9.27 -7.28 6.31
C VAL A 303 9.19 -8.75 5.91
N GLY A 304 9.27 -9.66 6.88
CA GLY A 304 9.29 -11.07 6.56
C GLY A 304 9.39 -11.97 7.79
N PHE A 305 9.84 -13.19 7.55
CA PHE A 305 10.12 -14.18 8.58
C PHE A 305 11.21 -15.16 8.12
N VAL A 306 11.87 -15.78 9.05
CA VAL A 306 12.68 -16.98 8.86
C VAL A 306 11.95 -18.16 9.49
N GLU A 307 11.95 -19.32 8.79
CA GLU A 307 11.28 -20.54 9.25
C GLU A 307 12.28 -21.69 9.28
N LYS A 308 12.39 -22.34 10.44
CA LYS A 308 13.20 -23.54 10.64
C LYS A 308 12.44 -24.51 11.55
N ASP A 309 12.33 -25.76 11.14
CA ASP A 309 11.67 -26.81 11.93
C ASP A 309 10.24 -26.41 12.38
N GLU A 310 9.48 -25.77 11.46
CA GLU A 310 8.12 -25.24 11.67
C GLU A 310 8.01 -24.08 12.70
N GLN A 311 9.13 -23.60 13.23
CA GLN A 311 9.17 -22.40 14.10
C GLN A 311 9.56 -21.17 13.29
N ARG A 312 8.99 -20.02 13.63
CA ARG A 312 9.18 -18.78 12.90
C ARG A 312 9.67 -17.66 13.80
N LYS A 313 10.58 -16.85 13.22
CA LYS A 313 10.92 -15.53 13.73
C LYS A 313 10.45 -14.51 12.70
N TYR A 314 9.44 -13.74 13.06
CA TYR A 314 8.92 -12.67 12.20
C TYR A 314 9.70 -11.39 12.46
N PHE A 315 9.95 -10.61 11.42
CA PHE A 315 10.72 -9.38 11.56
C PHE A 315 10.20 -8.27 10.66
N ALA A 316 10.43 -7.03 11.12
CA ALA A 316 10.34 -5.82 10.31
C ALA A 316 11.56 -4.95 10.60
N VAL A 317 12.36 -4.68 9.56
CA VAL A 317 13.44 -3.70 9.59
C VAL A 317 12.99 -2.47 8.81
N TYR A 318 13.08 -1.31 9.46
CA TYR A 318 12.79 -0.02 8.85
C TYR A 318 13.98 0.92 9.00
N LEU A 319 14.31 1.60 7.92
CA LEU A 319 15.37 2.60 7.85
C LEU A 319 14.78 3.92 7.36
N ASP A 320 15.26 5.04 7.93
CA ASP A 320 14.91 6.39 7.51
C ASP A 320 16.15 7.24 7.32
N ASP A 321 16.51 7.48 6.07
CA ASP A 321 17.57 8.41 5.67
C ASP A 321 16.99 9.69 5.07
N SER A 322 15.97 10.25 5.69
CA SER A 322 15.28 11.47 5.23
C SER A 322 16.24 12.65 5.04
N ASN A 323 17.38 12.64 5.70
CA ASN A 323 18.44 13.62 5.54
C ASN A 323 19.43 13.32 4.39
N HIS A 324 19.22 12.24 3.64
CA HIS A 324 20.06 11.81 2.51
C HIS A 324 21.56 11.65 2.83
N LYS A 325 21.87 11.29 4.08
CA LYS A 325 23.26 11.08 4.51
C LYS A 325 23.85 9.78 4.00
N MET A 326 23.00 8.76 3.80
CA MET A 326 23.38 7.45 3.31
C MET A 326 22.41 7.00 2.21
N GLN A 327 22.90 6.24 1.24
CA GLN A 327 22.05 5.63 0.22
C GLN A 327 21.49 4.33 0.75
N ILE A 328 20.26 4.37 1.24
CA ILE A 328 19.52 3.19 1.70
C ILE A 328 18.45 2.77 0.69
N ASN A 329 18.19 1.48 0.69
CA ASN A 329 17.11 0.86 -0.09
C ASN A 329 16.68 -0.44 0.60
N GLY A 330 15.66 -1.09 0.07
CA GLY A 330 15.13 -2.32 0.65
C GLY A 330 16.15 -3.47 0.76
N ASN A 331 17.21 -3.48 -0.06
CA ASN A 331 18.27 -4.51 0.06
C ASN A 331 19.14 -4.28 1.30
N VAL A 332 19.41 -3.01 1.67
CA VAL A 332 20.14 -2.69 2.90
C VAL A 332 19.32 -3.17 4.12
N ALA A 333 18.03 -2.88 4.16
CA ALA A 333 17.15 -3.38 5.22
C ALA A 333 17.10 -4.91 5.25
N LYS A 334 17.12 -5.58 4.09
CA LYS A 334 17.20 -7.05 3.98
C LYS A 334 18.51 -7.59 4.54
N GLU A 335 19.66 -6.98 4.21
CA GLU A 335 20.97 -7.40 4.71
C GLU A 335 21.06 -7.31 6.23
N ILE A 336 20.46 -6.27 6.83
CA ILE A 336 20.34 -6.14 8.28
C ILE A 336 19.46 -7.24 8.84
N ALA A 337 18.27 -7.46 8.26
CA ALA A 337 17.36 -8.50 8.73
C ALA A 337 18.01 -9.88 8.76
N VAL A 338 18.74 -10.25 7.69
CA VAL A 338 19.48 -11.53 7.64
C VAL A 338 20.47 -11.63 8.81
N LYS A 339 21.26 -10.57 9.10
CA LYS A 339 22.26 -10.60 10.16
C LYS A 339 21.69 -10.69 11.57
N ILE A 340 20.49 -10.11 11.80
CA ILE A 340 19.89 -10.09 13.15
C ILE A 340 18.98 -11.28 13.42
N THR A 341 18.70 -12.11 12.41
CA THR A 341 17.88 -13.32 12.54
C THR A 341 18.67 -14.63 12.39
N ASP A 342 19.93 -14.55 11.93
CA ASP A 342 20.90 -15.65 11.99
C ASP A 342 21.33 -15.90 13.44
#